data_f3faa8230903fd98d1b92afb4c1b7210
#
_entry.id   f3faa8230903fd98d1b92afb4c1b7210
#
_cell.length_a   1.000
_cell.length_b   1.000
_cell.length_c   1.000
_cell.angle_alpha   90.00
_cell.angle_beta   90.00
_cell.angle_gamma   90.00
#
_symmetry.space_group_name_H-M   'P 1'
#
loop_
_entity.id
_entity.type
_entity.pdbx_description
1 polymer ?
#
loop_
_entity_poly.entity_id
_entity_poly.type
_entity_poly.pdbx_seq_one_letter_code
_entity_poly.pdbx_strand_id
1 'polypeptide(L)'
;MVQLNASTLPSVKMARGVAPKTERVIQFGEGGFLRAFCDWMIDMANEKAGMDAGVVIVQPIERGMVSMLNEQDGLYTLILRGQVDGKPSKDERIIQSVKRGLSPYEDFEGYLALAHNPDMRIIISNTTEAGIVYTGKDSFDDKPQASYPGKLTRLLYERFTAFGGKKGSGFILLPCELIDYNGRNLEECCMKTAEQWGLSEAFKTWLKEENVFCSTLVDRIVTGYPRGEAETLYEEFGYRDNMLDTAEPFGLWVIEGPAWIEDELPFKKAGCNVVFTQDVSPYKLRKVRMLNGAHTSMVLGAYLAGHEIVGDCMADDTMRAYMSQALFNEIMPTLDLPKDDLDAFASAIFERFSNPFNRHLLLSIALNSQSKFRARVLPTIKEYAKRTGRLPKILTFSMAAFIAFYCGKKKEDGSFVGVRAAGNEYPIADDQFVLDFFAGMTEKPAAEIAHAVLTNVDFWGSDLTAEIPGFEASVAASLDAIFTKGAAKAIEEVVARA
;
A
#
# COMPACT_ATOMS: atom_id res chain seq x y z
N MET A 1 -3.57 -14.27 -32.98
CA MET A 1 -3.02 -14.76 -31.70
C MET A 1 -4.19 -15.29 -30.87
N VAL A 2 -4.05 -16.45 -30.23
CA VAL A 2 -5.13 -17.04 -29.44
C VAL A 2 -5.28 -16.31 -28.08
N GLN A 3 -6.48 -16.31 -27.53
CA GLN A 3 -6.76 -15.78 -26.19
C GLN A 3 -6.39 -16.82 -25.13
N LEU A 4 -5.77 -16.41 -24.03
CA LEU A 4 -5.55 -17.26 -22.86
C LEU A 4 -6.90 -17.69 -22.27
N ASN A 5 -7.12 -18.99 -22.17
CA ASN A 5 -8.26 -19.60 -21.47
C ASN A 5 -7.98 -21.09 -21.20
N ALA A 6 -8.89 -21.82 -20.58
CA ALA A 6 -8.71 -23.23 -20.24
C ALA A 6 -8.44 -24.12 -21.46
N SER A 7 -9.01 -23.80 -22.63
CA SER A 7 -8.81 -24.59 -23.85
C SER A 7 -7.43 -24.39 -24.48
N THR A 8 -6.84 -23.21 -24.33
CA THR A 8 -5.53 -22.83 -24.89
C THR A 8 -4.39 -23.10 -23.90
N LEU A 9 -4.67 -23.14 -22.59
CA LEU A 9 -3.70 -23.38 -21.53
C LEU A 9 -2.78 -24.59 -21.75
N PRO A 10 -3.24 -25.76 -22.25
CA PRO A 10 -2.36 -26.90 -22.47
C PRO A 10 -1.23 -26.65 -23.48
N SER A 11 -1.41 -25.72 -24.42
CA SER A 11 -0.42 -25.35 -25.43
C SER A 11 0.61 -24.33 -24.95
N VAL A 12 0.38 -23.68 -23.81
CA VAL A 12 1.23 -22.63 -23.25
C VAL A 12 2.39 -23.28 -22.47
N LYS A 13 3.63 -22.82 -22.75
CA LYS A 13 4.85 -23.32 -22.09
C LYS A 13 5.24 -22.57 -20.81
N MET A 14 4.56 -21.48 -20.50
CA MET A 14 4.83 -20.69 -19.31
C MET A 14 4.60 -21.46 -18.02
N ALA A 15 5.33 -21.12 -16.96
CA ALA A 15 5.10 -21.67 -15.64
C ALA A 15 3.64 -21.41 -15.17
N ARG A 16 3.08 -22.38 -14.49
CA ARG A 16 1.67 -22.32 -14.05
C ARG A 16 1.47 -23.07 -12.76
N GLY A 17 0.52 -22.58 -11.97
CA GLY A 17 0.10 -23.19 -10.73
C GLY A 17 -0.69 -24.49 -10.92
N VAL A 18 -1.15 -25.02 -9.82
CA VAL A 18 -2.07 -26.15 -9.77
C VAL A 18 -3.49 -25.62 -9.63
N ALA A 19 -4.36 -25.95 -10.60
CA ALA A 19 -5.76 -25.56 -10.55
C ALA A 19 -6.46 -26.21 -9.34
N PRO A 20 -7.05 -25.42 -8.42
CA PRO A 20 -7.75 -25.93 -7.26
C PRO A 20 -9.06 -26.60 -7.68
N LYS A 21 -9.49 -27.59 -6.91
CA LYS A 21 -10.77 -28.29 -7.10
C LYS A 21 -11.90 -27.62 -6.33
N THR A 22 -11.60 -27.08 -5.15
CA THR A 22 -12.57 -26.61 -4.17
C THR A 22 -12.61 -25.08 -4.14
N GLU A 23 -13.78 -24.46 -4.25
CA GLU A 23 -13.98 -23.04 -4.00
C GLU A 23 -13.98 -22.78 -2.48
N ARG A 24 -12.96 -22.05 -1.99
CA ARG A 24 -12.77 -21.78 -0.56
C ARG A 24 -12.65 -20.30 -0.20
N VAL A 25 -12.44 -19.46 -1.20
CA VAL A 25 -12.18 -18.03 -1.01
C VAL A 25 -13.19 -17.19 -1.76
N ILE A 26 -13.81 -16.24 -1.07
CA ILE A 26 -14.61 -15.17 -1.65
C ILE A 26 -13.76 -13.91 -1.63
N GLN A 27 -13.51 -13.29 -2.78
CA GLN A 27 -12.67 -12.10 -2.89
C GLN A 27 -13.47 -10.91 -3.42
N PHE A 28 -13.61 -9.86 -2.61
CA PHE A 28 -14.22 -8.60 -3.04
C PHE A 28 -13.16 -7.68 -3.65
N GLY A 29 -13.15 -7.63 -4.97
CA GLY A 29 -12.24 -6.85 -5.79
C GLY A 29 -11.50 -7.69 -6.84
N GLU A 30 -11.54 -7.22 -8.08
CA GLU A 30 -10.89 -7.80 -9.25
C GLU A 30 -9.64 -7.03 -9.70
N GLY A 31 -9.24 -6.01 -8.92
CA GLY A 31 -8.13 -5.13 -9.25
C GLY A 31 -6.76 -5.83 -9.28
N GLY A 32 -5.81 -5.23 -10.00
CA GLY A 32 -4.45 -5.78 -10.15
C GLY A 32 -3.76 -6.07 -8.81
N PHE A 33 -4.02 -5.27 -7.77
CA PHE A 33 -3.38 -5.51 -6.47
C PHE A 33 -3.72 -6.89 -5.89
N LEU A 34 -5.00 -7.25 -5.75
CA LEU A 34 -5.39 -8.56 -5.21
C LEU A 34 -4.93 -9.70 -6.11
N ARG A 35 -5.02 -9.52 -7.43
CA ARG A 35 -4.57 -10.51 -8.41
C ARG A 35 -3.07 -10.79 -8.33
N ALA A 36 -2.26 -9.73 -8.22
CA ALA A 36 -0.81 -9.86 -8.11
C ALA A 36 -0.31 -10.15 -6.69
N PHE A 37 -1.18 -10.16 -5.69
CA PHE A 37 -0.79 -10.35 -4.29
C PHE A 37 -1.48 -11.57 -3.65
N CYS A 38 -2.78 -11.48 -3.37
CA CYS A 38 -3.51 -12.55 -2.69
C CYS A 38 -3.69 -13.78 -3.58
N ASP A 39 -4.15 -13.59 -4.82
CA ASP A 39 -4.38 -14.71 -5.74
C ASP A 39 -3.08 -15.43 -6.08
N TRP A 40 -1.98 -14.67 -6.22
CA TRP A 40 -0.64 -15.24 -6.39
C TRP A 40 -0.22 -16.07 -5.17
N MET A 41 -0.40 -15.58 -3.94
CA MET A 41 -0.06 -16.33 -2.73
C MET A 41 -0.89 -17.60 -2.58
N ILE A 42 -2.17 -17.54 -2.93
CA ILE A 42 -3.06 -18.72 -2.94
C ILE A 42 -2.60 -19.71 -4.01
N ASP A 43 -2.23 -19.23 -5.19
CA ASP A 43 -1.72 -20.09 -6.28
C ASP A 43 -0.43 -20.81 -5.87
N MET A 44 0.49 -20.10 -5.21
CA MET A 44 1.70 -20.68 -4.62
C MET A 44 1.39 -21.69 -3.52
N ALA A 45 0.39 -21.42 -2.67
CA ALA A 45 -0.01 -22.32 -1.59
C ALA A 45 -0.73 -23.57 -2.13
N ASN A 46 -1.50 -23.44 -3.21
CA ASN A 46 -2.08 -24.58 -3.90
C ASN A 46 -1.01 -25.54 -4.43
N GLU A 47 0.03 -24.99 -5.09
CA GLU A 47 1.11 -25.79 -5.67
C GLU A 47 2.04 -26.39 -4.60
N LYS A 48 2.52 -25.56 -3.65
CA LYS A 48 3.62 -25.93 -2.76
C LYS A 48 3.19 -26.48 -1.40
N ALA A 49 1.96 -26.14 -0.99
CA ALA A 49 1.45 -26.55 0.33
C ALA A 49 0.14 -27.35 0.26
N GLY A 50 -0.39 -27.59 -0.94
CA GLY A 50 -1.61 -28.38 -1.14
C GLY A 50 -2.87 -27.76 -0.53
N MET A 51 -2.98 -26.44 -0.54
CA MET A 51 -4.10 -25.71 0.08
C MET A 51 -5.47 -26.03 -0.55
N ASP A 52 -5.50 -26.33 -1.85
CA ASP A 52 -6.71 -26.60 -2.65
C ASP A 52 -7.77 -25.52 -2.48
N ALA A 53 -7.38 -24.25 -2.61
CA ALA A 53 -8.26 -23.10 -2.43
C ALA A 53 -8.49 -22.37 -3.75
N GLY A 54 -9.71 -22.51 -4.28
CA GLY A 54 -10.22 -21.74 -5.41
C GLY A 54 -10.84 -20.43 -4.98
N VAL A 55 -10.54 -19.37 -5.70
CA VAL A 55 -11.04 -18.02 -5.47
C VAL A 55 -12.25 -17.74 -6.36
N VAL A 56 -13.33 -17.26 -5.76
CA VAL A 56 -14.46 -16.63 -6.46
C VAL A 56 -14.35 -15.13 -6.26
N ILE A 57 -14.06 -14.41 -7.34
CA ILE A 57 -13.96 -12.95 -7.31
C ILE A 57 -15.36 -12.34 -7.40
N VAL A 58 -15.72 -11.53 -6.42
CA VAL A 58 -16.97 -10.76 -6.37
C VAL A 58 -16.67 -9.31 -6.73
N GLN A 59 -17.32 -8.83 -7.79
CA GLN A 59 -17.20 -7.45 -8.25
C GLN A 59 -17.88 -6.51 -7.25
N PRO A 60 -17.15 -5.58 -6.59
CA PRO A 60 -17.72 -4.78 -5.50
C PRO A 60 -18.57 -3.61 -5.96
N ILE A 61 -18.43 -3.17 -7.22
CA ILE A 61 -19.13 -2.03 -7.83
C ILE A 61 -19.79 -2.46 -9.15
N GLU A 62 -20.73 -1.66 -9.65
CA GLU A 62 -21.53 -2.00 -10.85
C GLU A 62 -20.65 -2.17 -12.11
N ARG A 63 -19.59 -1.37 -12.25
CA ARG A 63 -18.67 -1.45 -13.38
C ARG A 63 -17.35 -2.07 -12.95
N GLY A 64 -16.96 -3.18 -13.58
CA GLY A 64 -15.75 -3.90 -13.25
C GLY A 64 -15.25 -4.78 -14.39
N MET A 65 -14.37 -5.72 -14.07
CA MET A 65 -13.68 -6.56 -15.07
C MET A 65 -14.04 -8.04 -14.99
N VAL A 66 -15.08 -8.40 -14.25
CA VAL A 66 -15.45 -9.81 -14.01
C VAL A 66 -15.79 -10.53 -15.31
N SER A 67 -16.47 -9.87 -16.26
CA SER A 67 -16.75 -10.45 -17.57
C SER A 67 -15.47 -10.80 -18.33
N MET A 68 -14.51 -9.89 -18.37
CA MET A 68 -13.21 -10.10 -19.02
C MET A 68 -12.41 -11.24 -18.35
N LEU A 69 -12.48 -11.33 -17.03
CA LEU A 69 -11.85 -12.43 -16.28
C LEU A 69 -12.50 -13.78 -16.63
N ASN A 70 -13.83 -13.83 -16.74
CA ASN A 70 -14.57 -15.04 -17.09
C ASN A 70 -14.34 -15.48 -18.55
N GLU A 71 -14.11 -14.54 -19.48
CA GLU A 71 -13.69 -14.86 -20.86
C GLU A 71 -12.38 -15.63 -20.92
N GLN A 72 -11.56 -15.52 -19.87
CA GLN A 72 -10.28 -16.25 -19.71
C GLN A 72 -10.36 -17.41 -18.70
N ASP A 73 -11.56 -17.83 -18.32
CA ASP A 73 -11.77 -18.91 -17.32
C ASP A 73 -11.04 -18.64 -15.99
N GLY A 74 -10.92 -17.37 -15.58
CA GLY A 74 -10.19 -16.95 -14.38
C GLY A 74 -8.67 -16.91 -14.52
N LEU A 75 -8.12 -17.30 -15.68
CA LEU A 75 -6.67 -17.37 -15.93
C LEU A 75 -6.10 -16.00 -16.29
N TYR A 76 -4.91 -15.71 -15.81
CA TYR A 76 -4.13 -14.56 -16.25
C TYR A 76 -2.64 -14.78 -15.97
N THR A 77 -1.82 -14.06 -16.71
CA THR A 77 -0.37 -14.05 -16.54
C THR A 77 0.01 -12.97 -15.52
N LEU A 78 0.81 -13.33 -14.53
CA LEU A 78 1.48 -12.41 -13.64
C LEU A 78 2.97 -12.39 -13.94
N ILE A 79 3.53 -11.20 -14.10
CA ILE A 79 4.96 -10.97 -14.25
C ILE A 79 5.47 -10.29 -12.98
N LEU A 80 6.28 -10.98 -12.19
CA LEU A 80 7.04 -10.39 -11.10
C LEU A 80 8.41 -9.99 -11.61
N ARG A 81 8.74 -8.69 -11.64
CA ARG A 81 9.99 -8.20 -12.19
C ARG A 81 10.60 -7.08 -11.37
N GLY A 82 11.92 -7.13 -11.22
CA GLY A 82 12.66 -6.18 -10.41
C GLY A 82 14.07 -6.64 -10.09
N GLN A 83 14.48 -6.40 -8.85
CA GLN A 83 15.75 -6.89 -8.32
C GLN A 83 15.51 -7.85 -7.15
N VAL A 84 16.29 -8.90 -7.08
CA VAL A 84 16.36 -9.84 -5.95
C VAL A 84 17.83 -10.11 -5.69
N ASP A 85 18.30 -9.91 -4.47
CA ASP A 85 19.72 -10.01 -4.08
C ASP A 85 20.65 -9.18 -5.00
N GLY A 86 20.20 -7.97 -5.36
CA GLY A 86 20.94 -7.04 -6.22
C GLY A 86 21.04 -7.47 -7.70
N LYS A 87 20.32 -8.50 -8.13
CA LYS A 87 20.31 -8.99 -9.52
C LYS A 87 18.95 -8.80 -10.17
N PRO A 88 18.90 -8.49 -11.48
CA PRO A 88 17.64 -8.47 -12.21
C PRO A 88 16.92 -9.82 -12.10
N SER A 89 15.63 -9.78 -11.78
CA SER A 89 14.75 -10.92 -11.67
C SER A 89 13.49 -10.71 -12.48
N LYS A 90 13.06 -11.72 -13.21
CA LYS A 90 11.77 -11.78 -13.92
C LYS A 90 11.21 -13.18 -13.71
N ASP A 91 10.06 -13.27 -13.09
CA ASP A 91 9.30 -14.51 -12.92
C ASP A 91 7.94 -14.34 -13.58
N GLU A 92 7.58 -15.29 -14.44
CA GLU A 92 6.36 -15.28 -15.25
C GLU A 92 5.53 -16.51 -14.94
N ARG A 93 4.27 -16.27 -14.56
CA ARG A 93 3.41 -17.34 -14.10
C ARG A 93 1.97 -17.14 -14.55
N ILE A 94 1.33 -18.17 -15.06
CA ILE A 94 -0.12 -18.21 -15.24
C ILE A 94 -0.77 -18.59 -13.91
N ILE A 95 -1.54 -17.66 -13.37
CA ILE A 95 -2.31 -17.84 -12.13
C ILE A 95 -3.54 -18.69 -12.45
N GLN A 96 -3.76 -19.72 -11.64
CA GLN A 96 -4.87 -20.67 -11.76
C GLN A 96 -5.74 -20.74 -10.48
N SER A 97 -5.40 -19.97 -9.45
CA SER A 97 -6.16 -19.95 -8.20
C SER A 97 -7.57 -19.41 -8.37
N VAL A 98 -7.80 -18.51 -9.32
CA VAL A 98 -9.13 -17.93 -9.59
C VAL A 98 -9.97 -18.90 -10.41
N LYS A 99 -11.16 -19.25 -9.91
CA LYS A 99 -12.09 -20.16 -10.56
C LYS A 99 -13.07 -19.43 -11.48
N ARG A 100 -13.56 -18.30 -11.04
CA ARG A 100 -14.55 -17.49 -11.74
C ARG A 100 -14.72 -16.12 -11.08
N GLY A 101 -15.31 -15.20 -11.79
CA GLY A 101 -15.81 -13.95 -11.27
C GLY A 101 -17.34 -13.92 -11.23
N LEU A 102 -17.89 -13.11 -10.34
CA LEU A 102 -19.34 -12.92 -10.15
C LEU A 102 -19.66 -11.44 -9.89
N SER A 103 -20.67 -10.92 -10.58
CA SER A 103 -21.22 -9.59 -10.33
C SER A 103 -22.52 -9.70 -9.54
N PRO A 104 -22.58 -9.22 -8.29
CA PRO A 104 -23.84 -9.20 -7.53
C PRO A 104 -24.94 -8.33 -8.15
N TYR A 105 -24.55 -7.43 -9.07
CA TYR A 105 -25.49 -6.56 -9.79
C TYR A 105 -26.22 -7.31 -10.91
N GLU A 106 -25.60 -8.36 -11.46
CA GLU A 106 -26.14 -9.19 -12.52
C GLU A 106 -26.77 -10.48 -11.97
N ASP A 107 -26.15 -11.07 -10.94
CA ASP A 107 -26.58 -12.32 -10.31
C ASP A 107 -26.49 -12.25 -8.79
N PHE A 108 -27.47 -11.58 -8.17
CA PHE A 108 -27.52 -11.43 -6.72
C PHE A 108 -27.80 -12.75 -6.00
N GLU A 109 -28.62 -13.63 -6.56
CA GLU A 109 -28.93 -14.94 -5.97
C GLU A 109 -27.68 -15.86 -6.04
N GLY A 110 -26.92 -15.84 -7.14
CA GLY A 110 -25.65 -16.53 -7.25
C GLY A 110 -24.61 -16.00 -6.26
N TYR A 111 -24.62 -14.68 -5.99
CA TYR A 111 -23.80 -14.10 -4.94
C TYR A 111 -24.15 -14.64 -3.55
N LEU A 112 -25.41 -14.67 -3.19
CA LEU A 112 -25.86 -15.21 -1.90
C LEU A 112 -25.62 -16.73 -1.79
N ALA A 113 -25.71 -17.46 -2.91
CA ALA A 113 -25.43 -18.90 -2.95
C ALA A 113 -24.00 -19.26 -2.53
N LEU A 114 -23.04 -18.33 -2.63
CA LEU A 114 -21.68 -18.53 -2.08
C LEU A 114 -21.69 -18.82 -0.58
N ALA A 115 -22.64 -18.22 0.14
CA ALA A 115 -22.80 -18.44 1.57
C ALA A 115 -23.27 -19.87 1.94
N HIS A 116 -23.86 -20.59 0.99
CA HIS A 116 -24.37 -21.95 1.21
C HIS A 116 -23.29 -23.03 0.98
N ASN A 117 -22.18 -22.68 0.33
CA ASN A 117 -21.09 -23.63 0.08
C ASN A 117 -20.33 -23.89 1.40
N PRO A 118 -20.34 -25.14 1.92
CA PRO A 118 -19.69 -25.46 3.19
C PRO A 118 -18.16 -25.30 3.15
N ASP A 119 -17.56 -25.39 1.97
CA ASP A 119 -16.11 -25.29 1.79
C ASP A 119 -15.59 -23.86 1.76
N MET A 120 -16.49 -22.85 1.55
CA MET A 120 -16.13 -21.44 1.66
C MET A 120 -15.72 -21.09 3.08
N ARG A 121 -14.50 -20.59 3.23
CA ARG A 121 -13.91 -20.37 4.54
C ARG A 121 -13.23 -19.00 4.70
N ILE A 122 -12.77 -18.40 3.61
CA ILE A 122 -11.94 -17.20 3.62
C ILE A 122 -12.65 -16.11 2.84
N ILE A 123 -12.64 -14.88 3.37
CA ILE A 123 -13.08 -13.68 2.67
C ILE A 123 -11.92 -12.70 2.61
N ILE A 124 -11.56 -12.25 1.40
CA ILE A 124 -10.52 -11.26 1.14
C ILE A 124 -11.18 -10.02 0.54
N SER A 125 -10.68 -8.82 0.86
CA SER A 125 -11.18 -7.59 0.26
C SER A 125 -10.09 -6.56 0.02
N ASN A 126 -10.27 -5.74 -1.01
CA ASN A 126 -9.57 -4.49 -1.22
C ASN A 126 -10.47 -3.54 -2.03
N THR A 127 -11.35 -2.86 -1.32
CA THR A 127 -12.41 -2.00 -1.87
C THR A 127 -12.03 -0.51 -1.77
N THR A 128 -10.75 -0.18 -1.69
CA THR A 128 -10.12 1.11 -1.42
C THR A 128 -10.26 1.59 0.04
N GLU A 129 -9.50 2.66 0.41
CA GLU A 129 -9.56 3.22 1.77
C GLU A 129 -10.97 3.71 2.15
N ALA A 130 -11.78 4.09 1.16
CA ALA A 130 -13.15 4.53 1.36
C ALA A 130 -14.18 3.39 1.40
N GLY A 131 -13.77 2.15 1.18
CA GLY A 131 -14.69 1.01 1.06
C GLY A 131 -15.19 0.48 2.41
N ILE A 132 -14.38 0.53 3.46
CA ILE A 132 -14.78 0.07 4.81
C ILE A 132 -15.38 1.25 5.58
N VAL A 133 -16.61 1.61 5.24
CA VAL A 133 -17.36 2.71 5.87
C VAL A 133 -18.80 2.30 6.09
N TYR A 134 -19.30 2.49 7.32
CA TYR A 134 -20.73 2.39 7.59
C TYR A 134 -21.45 3.64 7.09
N THR A 135 -22.37 3.47 6.14
CA THR A 135 -23.10 4.58 5.51
C THR A 135 -24.45 4.87 6.16
N GLY A 136 -25.05 3.87 6.81
CA GLY A 136 -26.44 3.91 7.32
C GLY A 136 -27.51 4.00 6.23
N LYS A 137 -27.14 3.79 4.95
CA LYS A 137 -28.06 3.96 3.82
C LYS A 137 -28.54 2.64 3.19
N ASP A 138 -27.79 1.56 3.40
CA ASP A 138 -28.13 0.25 2.82
C ASP A 138 -29.37 -0.34 3.51
N SER A 139 -30.27 -0.91 2.72
CA SER A 139 -31.39 -1.73 3.19
C SER A 139 -31.04 -3.22 3.11
N PHE A 140 -31.66 -4.03 3.96
CA PHE A 140 -31.55 -5.49 3.90
C PHE A 140 -32.05 -6.05 2.56
N ASP A 141 -33.09 -5.43 1.99
CA ASP A 141 -33.76 -5.87 0.75
C ASP A 141 -33.08 -5.35 -0.54
N ASP A 142 -32.04 -4.52 -0.42
CA ASP A 142 -31.29 -4.05 -1.58
C ASP A 142 -30.60 -5.22 -2.32
N LYS A 143 -30.54 -5.16 -3.66
CA LYS A 143 -30.00 -6.23 -4.51
C LYS A 143 -29.06 -5.67 -5.59
N PRO A 144 -27.77 -5.52 -5.30
CA PRO A 144 -27.10 -5.64 -4.01
C PRO A 144 -27.18 -4.33 -3.19
N GLN A 145 -26.71 -4.39 -1.93
CA GLN A 145 -26.43 -3.22 -1.11
C GLN A 145 -25.38 -2.32 -1.80
N ALA A 146 -25.43 -1.02 -1.56
CA ALA A 146 -24.50 -0.08 -2.19
C ALA A 146 -23.08 -0.20 -1.60
N SER A 147 -22.96 -0.25 -0.26
CA SER A 147 -21.66 -0.33 0.41
C SER A 147 -21.09 -1.75 0.45
N TYR A 148 -19.76 -1.87 0.56
CA TYR A 148 -19.10 -3.17 0.78
C TYR A 148 -19.51 -3.80 2.12
N PRO A 149 -19.49 -3.09 3.27
CA PRO A 149 -19.94 -3.67 4.53
C PRO A 149 -21.41 -4.11 4.50
N GLY A 150 -22.28 -3.42 3.76
CA GLY A 150 -23.66 -3.85 3.55
C GLY A 150 -23.75 -5.17 2.80
N LYS A 151 -23.07 -5.30 1.64
CA LYS A 151 -22.97 -6.56 0.89
C LYS A 151 -22.46 -7.70 1.76
N LEU A 152 -21.36 -7.45 2.47
CA LEU A 152 -20.75 -8.44 3.35
C LEU A 152 -21.69 -8.87 4.47
N THR A 153 -22.36 -7.93 5.14
CA THR A 153 -23.31 -8.25 6.22
C THR A 153 -24.47 -9.09 5.69
N ARG A 154 -24.95 -8.79 4.48
CA ARG A 154 -26.03 -9.59 3.83
C ARG A 154 -25.55 -11.01 3.55
N LEU A 155 -24.33 -11.18 3.05
CA LEU A 155 -23.73 -12.51 2.82
C LEU A 155 -23.51 -13.29 4.12
N LEU A 156 -23.02 -12.63 5.17
CA LEU A 156 -22.80 -13.24 6.49
C LEU A 156 -24.15 -13.67 7.13
N TYR A 157 -25.21 -12.86 6.96
CA TYR A 157 -26.54 -13.24 7.44
C TYR A 157 -27.10 -14.45 6.67
N GLU A 158 -26.86 -14.51 5.37
CA GLU A 158 -27.21 -15.70 4.56
C GLU A 158 -26.48 -16.94 5.05
N ARG A 159 -25.16 -16.82 5.36
CA ARG A 159 -24.35 -17.91 5.93
C ARG A 159 -24.90 -18.39 7.27
N PHE A 160 -25.20 -17.45 8.17
CA PHE A 160 -25.81 -17.74 9.46
C PHE A 160 -27.10 -18.51 9.32
N THR A 161 -27.98 -18.08 8.42
CA THR A 161 -29.27 -18.71 8.15
C THR A 161 -29.11 -20.10 7.56
N ALA A 162 -28.25 -20.25 6.53
CA ALA A 162 -28.02 -21.51 5.84
C ALA A 162 -27.47 -22.61 6.77
N PHE A 163 -26.64 -22.25 7.74
CA PHE A 163 -26.04 -23.19 8.67
C PHE A 163 -26.65 -23.17 10.08
N GLY A 164 -27.74 -22.40 10.29
CA GLY A 164 -28.44 -22.30 11.55
C GLY A 164 -27.56 -21.76 12.69
N GLY A 165 -26.58 -20.88 12.39
CA GLY A 165 -25.66 -20.34 13.37
C GLY A 165 -24.67 -21.37 13.97
N LYS A 166 -24.45 -22.48 13.27
CA LYS A 166 -23.59 -23.57 13.75
C LYS A 166 -22.17 -23.08 14.04
N LYS A 167 -21.60 -23.53 15.16
CA LYS A 167 -20.20 -23.30 15.51
C LYS A 167 -19.25 -23.78 14.39
N GLY A 168 -18.25 -22.94 14.07
CA GLY A 168 -17.29 -23.21 13.01
C GLY A 168 -17.80 -22.97 11.60
N SER A 169 -19.02 -22.41 11.42
CA SER A 169 -19.54 -22.05 10.10
C SER A 169 -19.13 -20.64 9.62
N GLY A 170 -18.45 -19.88 10.46
CA GLY A 170 -17.98 -18.53 10.13
C GLY A 170 -16.77 -18.48 9.20
N PHE A 171 -16.33 -17.28 8.88
CA PHE A 171 -15.24 -17.00 7.96
C PHE A 171 -14.00 -16.44 8.66
N ILE A 172 -12.85 -16.58 8.01
CA ILE A 172 -11.64 -15.79 8.23
C ILE A 172 -11.70 -14.63 7.25
N LEU A 173 -11.76 -13.39 7.76
CA LEU A 173 -11.85 -12.18 6.95
C LEU A 173 -10.49 -11.47 6.95
N LEU A 174 -9.96 -11.22 5.75
CA LEU A 174 -8.63 -10.69 5.48
C LEU A 174 -8.76 -9.40 4.64
N PRO A 175 -9.23 -8.29 5.22
CA PRO A 175 -9.27 -7.02 4.50
C PRO A 175 -7.86 -6.52 4.21
N CYS A 176 -7.62 -6.06 2.98
CA CYS A 176 -6.34 -5.54 2.49
C CYS A 176 -6.38 -4.03 2.24
N GLU A 177 -7.44 -3.35 2.63
CA GLU A 177 -7.60 -1.91 2.53
C GLU A 177 -6.56 -1.18 3.39
N LEU A 178 -5.98 -0.09 2.85
CA LEU A 178 -4.89 0.66 3.49
C LEU A 178 -5.40 1.62 4.58
N ILE A 179 -6.18 1.10 5.52
CA ILE A 179 -6.65 1.82 6.70
C ILE A 179 -6.19 1.15 7.99
N ASP A 180 -6.16 1.92 9.06
CA ASP A 180 -5.78 1.42 10.39
C ASP A 180 -6.81 0.43 10.89
N TYR A 181 -6.34 -0.71 11.45
CA TYR A 181 -7.21 -1.73 12.03
C TYR A 181 -8.37 -2.14 11.13
N ASN A 182 -8.08 -2.35 9.82
CA ASN A 182 -9.06 -2.64 8.80
C ASN A 182 -10.02 -3.78 9.18
N GLY A 183 -9.55 -4.84 9.84
CA GLY A 183 -10.39 -5.94 10.32
C GLY A 183 -11.40 -5.50 11.38
N ARG A 184 -10.92 -4.77 12.41
CA ARG A 184 -11.79 -4.26 13.49
C ARG A 184 -12.82 -3.27 12.96
N ASN A 185 -12.40 -2.37 12.05
CA ASN A 185 -13.31 -1.41 11.42
C ASN A 185 -14.37 -2.11 10.56
N LEU A 186 -14.00 -3.18 9.86
CA LEU A 186 -14.95 -3.97 9.06
C LEU A 186 -15.97 -4.68 9.95
N GLU A 187 -15.51 -5.30 11.05
CA GLU A 187 -16.39 -5.91 12.08
C GLU A 187 -17.40 -4.89 12.62
N GLU A 188 -16.92 -3.70 13.00
CA GLU A 188 -17.76 -2.63 13.52
C GLU A 188 -18.80 -2.16 12.49
N CYS A 189 -18.41 -2.02 11.22
CA CYS A 189 -19.34 -1.67 10.14
C CYS A 189 -20.41 -2.75 9.95
N CYS A 190 -20.04 -4.02 9.94
CA CYS A 190 -20.98 -5.13 9.84
C CYS A 190 -21.94 -5.18 11.05
N MET A 191 -21.44 -4.96 12.26
CA MET A 191 -22.25 -4.92 13.47
C MET A 191 -23.27 -3.78 13.43
N LYS A 192 -22.85 -2.56 13.08
CA LYS A 192 -23.74 -1.39 12.91
C LYS A 192 -24.80 -1.63 11.83
N THR A 193 -24.44 -2.30 10.75
CA THR A 193 -25.38 -2.67 9.69
C THR A 193 -26.40 -3.70 10.19
N ALA A 194 -25.95 -4.69 10.96
CA ALA A 194 -26.84 -5.70 11.58
C ALA A 194 -27.83 -5.06 12.58
N GLU A 195 -27.37 -4.08 13.36
CA GLU A 195 -28.21 -3.31 14.27
C GLU A 195 -29.25 -2.47 13.51
N GLN A 196 -28.82 -1.75 12.46
CA GLN A 196 -29.68 -0.94 11.61
C GLN A 196 -30.80 -1.78 10.99
N TRP A 197 -30.49 -3.00 10.55
CA TRP A 197 -31.45 -3.93 9.94
C TRP A 197 -32.30 -4.67 10.96
N GLY A 198 -32.09 -4.47 12.26
CA GLY A 198 -32.82 -5.14 13.33
C GLY A 198 -32.61 -6.65 13.35
N LEU A 199 -31.44 -7.12 12.93
CA LEU A 199 -31.12 -8.55 12.91
C LEU A 199 -31.02 -9.11 14.35
N SER A 200 -31.29 -10.42 14.49
CA SER A 200 -31.39 -11.09 15.78
C SER A 200 -30.09 -11.02 16.62
N GLU A 201 -30.24 -11.04 17.94
CA GLU A 201 -29.07 -11.14 18.85
C GLU A 201 -28.25 -12.41 18.59
N ALA A 202 -28.90 -13.51 18.19
CA ALA A 202 -28.20 -14.74 17.83
C ALA A 202 -27.28 -14.54 16.61
N PHE A 203 -27.68 -13.77 15.61
CA PHE A 203 -26.82 -13.42 14.50
C PHE A 203 -25.66 -12.53 14.93
N LYS A 204 -25.90 -11.50 15.72
CA LYS A 204 -24.87 -10.59 16.22
C LYS A 204 -23.83 -11.31 17.08
N THR A 205 -24.26 -12.26 17.90
CA THR A 205 -23.37 -13.13 18.66
C THR A 205 -22.52 -14.01 17.72
N TRP A 206 -23.16 -14.67 16.74
CA TRP A 206 -22.47 -15.49 15.74
C TRP A 206 -21.49 -14.66 14.89
N LEU A 207 -21.87 -13.43 14.50
CA LEU A 207 -21.02 -12.52 13.75
C LEU A 207 -19.69 -12.28 14.50
N LYS A 208 -19.76 -12.06 15.80
CA LYS A 208 -18.61 -11.75 16.67
C LYS A 208 -17.80 -12.98 17.09
N GLU A 209 -18.45 -14.12 17.34
CA GLU A 209 -17.79 -15.27 17.94
C GLU A 209 -17.33 -16.33 16.95
N GLU A 210 -18.00 -16.46 15.80
CA GLU A 210 -17.71 -17.51 14.82
C GLU A 210 -16.90 -16.99 13.61
N ASN A 211 -16.80 -15.67 13.43
CA ASN A 211 -15.98 -15.06 12.39
C ASN A 211 -14.72 -14.43 12.97
N VAL A 212 -13.65 -14.43 12.20
CA VAL A 212 -12.38 -13.83 12.61
C VAL A 212 -12.05 -12.69 11.67
N PHE A 213 -12.24 -11.47 12.15
CA PHE A 213 -11.88 -10.25 11.41
C PHE A 213 -10.42 -9.90 11.68
N CYS A 214 -9.53 -10.35 10.81
CA CYS A 214 -8.10 -10.11 10.94
C CYS A 214 -7.76 -8.68 10.49
N SER A 215 -7.04 -7.92 11.32
CA SER A 215 -6.40 -6.70 10.81
C SER A 215 -5.15 -7.05 10.03
N THR A 216 -4.99 -6.51 8.83
CA THR A 216 -3.87 -6.87 7.97
C THR A 216 -3.08 -5.66 7.48
N LEU A 217 -1.80 -5.90 7.17
CA LEU A 217 -0.93 -4.98 6.48
C LEU A 217 -0.40 -5.66 5.23
N VAL A 218 -0.63 -5.06 4.08
CA VAL A 218 -0.13 -5.53 2.79
C VAL A 218 0.93 -4.59 2.25
N ASP A 219 1.95 -5.15 1.59
CA ASP A 219 3.02 -4.38 0.96
C ASP A 219 3.57 -5.07 -0.28
N ARG A 220 3.19 -4.59 -1.44
CA ARG A 220 3.72 -4.91 -2.77
C ARG A 220 3.42 -3.75 -3.71
N ILE A 221 4.38 -3.34 -4.52
CA ILE A 221 4.13 -2.41 -5.63
C ILE A 221 3.60 -3.21 -6.81
N VAL A 222 2.36 -2.93 -7.19
CA VAL A 222 1.71 -3.51 -8.37
C VAL A 222 1.59 -2.42 -9.41
N THR A 223 2.24 -2.61 -10.55
CA THR A 223 2.23 -1.66 -11.67
C THR A 223 1.06 -1.88 -12.62
N GLY A 224 0.37 -3.01 -12.46
CA GLY A 224 -0.84 -3.32 -13.19
C GLY A 224 -0.59 -3.78 -14.63
N TYR A 225 -1.61 -3.63 -15.48
CA TYR A 225 -1.53 -3.99 -16.88
C TYR A 225 -0.50 -3.13 -17.64
N PRO A 226 0.51 -3.72 -18.29
CA PRO A 226 1.64 -3.02 -18.90
C PRO A 226 1.29 -2.46 -20.29
N ARG A 227 0.44 -1.45 -20.39
CA ARG A 227 -0.14 -0.92 -21.62
C ARG A 227 0.87 -0.61 -22.73
N GLY A 228 2.06 -0.12 -22.38
CA GLY A 228 3.12 0.22 -23.32
C GLY A 228 3.90 -0.97 -23.88
N GLU A 229 3.78 -2.14 -23.24
CA GLU A 229 4.56 -3.34 -23.55
C GLU A 229 3.68 -4.54 -23.92
N ALA A 230 2.35 -4.43 -23.75
CA ALA A 230 1.43 -5.58 -23.82
C ALA A 230 1.51 -6.33 -25.15
N GLU A 231 1.56 -5.66 -26.30
CA GLU A 231 1.62 -6.32 -27.59
C GLU A 231 2.96 -7.07 -27.78
N THR A 232 4.08 -6.52 -27.32
CA THR A 232 5.39 -7.19 -27.34
C THR A 232 5.38 -8.45 -26.47
N LEU A 233 4.78 -8.34 -25.27
CA LEU A 233 4.64 -9.48 -24.36
C LEU A 233 3.72 -10.57 -24.95
N TYR A 234 2.66 -10.21 -25.63
CA TYR A 234 1.81 -11.17 -26.33
C TYR A 234 2.54 -11.92 -27.44
N GLU A 235 3.40 -11.22 -28.19
CA GLU A 235 4.27 -11.87 -29.20
C GLU A 235 5.26 -12.84 -28.54
N GLU A 236 5.84 -12.44 -27.41
CA GLU A 236 6.75 -13.28 -26.62
C GLU A 236 6.03 -14.53 -26.09
N PHE A 237 4.82 -14.37 -25.55
CA PHE A 237 4.05 -15.47 -24.96
C PHE A 237 3.38 -16.38 -26.01
N GLY A 238 3.07 -15.83 -27.20
CA GLY A 238 2.30 -16.54 -28.24
C GLY A 238 0.79 -16.54 -28.01
N TYR A 239 0.28 -15.77 -27.03
CA TYR A 239 -1.15 -15.62 -26.72
C TYR A 239 -1.48 -14.20 -26.22
N ARG A 240 -2.76 -13.82 -26.27
CA ARG A 240 -3.31 -12.60 -25.68
C ARG A 240 -3.82 -12.86 -24.28
N ASP A 241 -3.61 -11.89 -23.40
CA ASP A 241 -4.07 -11.92 -22.02
C ASP A 241 -4.55 -10.52 -21.60
N ASN A 242 -5.86 -10.32 -21.64
CA ASN A 242 -6.48 -9.04 -21.29
C ASN A 242 -6.41 -8.72 -19.79
N MET A 243 -6.10 -9.72 -18.98
CA MET A 243 -5.95 -9.62 -17.53
C MET A 243 -4.49 -9.68 -17.08
N LEU A 244 -3.52 -9.60 -18.03
CA LEU A 244 -2.09 -9.53 -17.74
C LEU A 244 -1.79 -8.52 -16.64
N ASP A 245 -0.95 -8.91 -15.68
CA ASP A 245 -0.62 -8.06 -14.54
C ASP A 245 0.87 -8.06 -14.26
N THR A 246 1.38 -6.96 -13.72
CA THR A 246 2.80 -6.82 -13.39
C THR A 246 3.00 -6.26 -11.99
N ALA A 247 3.99 -6.80 -11.28
CA ALA A 247 4.33 -6.37 -9.93
C ALA A 247 5.83 -6.54 -9.64
N GLU A 248 6.27 -5.97 -8.52
CA GLU A 248 7.61 -6.25 -7.99
C GLU A 248 7.69 -7.66 -7.37
N PRO A 249 8.89 -8.27 -7.28
CA PRO A 249 9.09 -9.55 -6.60
C PRO A 249 8.78 -9.48 -5.10
N PHE A 250 9.09 -8.36 -4.46
CA PHE A 250 8.81 -8.17 -3.03
C PHE A 250 7.31 -8.27 -2.74
N GLY A 251 6.96 -8.97 -1.68
CA GLY A 251 5.62 -8.99 -1.12
C GLY A 251 5.69 -9.26 0.38
N LEU A 252 4.88 -8.58 1.17
CA LEU A 252 4.75 -8.81 2.60
C LEU A 252 3.28 -8.74 2.99
N TRP A 253 2.78 -9.79 3.61
CA TRP A 253 1.46 -9.79 4.23
C TRP A 253 1.59 -10.02 5.74
N VAL A 254 1.20 -9.06 6.55
CA VAL A 254 1.11 -9.22 8.01
C VAL A 254 -0.36 -9.42 8.36
N ILE A 255 -0.66 -10.49 9.06
CA ILE A 255 -2.02 -10.89 9.45
C ILE A 255 -2.08 -10.96 10.97
N GLU A 256 -2.87 -10.06 11.58
CA GLU A 256 -3.19 -10.08 13.00
C GLU A 256 -4.40 -10.99 13.25
N GLY A 257 -4.20 -12.03 14.06
CA GLY A 257 -5.27 -12.96 14.38
C GLY A 257 -4.84 -14.09 15.32
N PRO A 258 -5.74 -15.01 15.64
CA PRO A 258 -5.42 -16.19 16.44
C PRO A 258 -4.34 -17.06 15.79
N ALA A 259 -3.48 -17.70 16.58
CA ALA A 259 -2.34 -18.47 16.07
C ALA A 259 -2.74 -19.63 15.13
N TRP A 260 -3.91 -20.23 15.32
CA TRP A 260 -4.39 -21.34 14.48
C TRP A 260 -4.67 -20.96 13.02
N ILE A 261 -4.77 -19.65 12.70
CA ILE A 261 -4.96 -19.18 11.32
C ILE A 261 -3.80 -19.58 10.42
N GLU A 262 -2.57 -19.64 10.95
CA GLU A 262 -1.39 -20.07 10.19
C GLU A 262 -1.53 -21.48 9.63
N ASP A 263 -2.25 -22.37 10.32
CA ASP A 263 -2.52 -23.73 9.86
C ASP A 263 -3.55 -23.76 8.71
N GLU A 264 -4.52 -22.87 8.73
CA GLU A 264 -5.53 -22.76 7.66
C GLU A 264 -4.99 -21.96 6.44
N LEU A 265 -3.98 -21.12 6.64
CA LEU A 265 -3.35 -20.27 5.61
C LEU A 265 -1.87 -20.65 5.45
N PRO A 266 -1.53 -21.74 4.77
CA PRO A 266 -0.18 -22.28 4.73
C PRO A 266 0.77 -21.48 3.82
N PHE A 267 0.64 -20.17 3.77
CA PHE A 267 1.42 -19.28 2.90
C PHE A 267 2.93 -19.34 3.20
N LYS A 268 3.32 -19.42 4.48
CA LYS A 268 4.74 -19.58 4.86
C LYS A 268 5.33 -20.90 4.33
N LYS A 269 4.56 -22.00 4.39
CA LYS A 269 4.97 -23.29 3.85
C LYS A 269 5.14 -23.25 2.33
N ALA A 270 4.40 -22.36 1.66
CA ALA A 270 4.53 -22.11 0.23
C ALA A 270 5.72 -21.18 -0.14
N GLY A 271 6.44 -20.66 0.85
CA GLY A 271 7.56 -19.73 0.65
C GLY A 271 7.13 -18.28 0.46
N CYS A 272 5.88 -17.93 0.76
CA CYS A 272 5.41 -16.56 0.73
C CYS A 272 5.87 -15.80 1.99
N ASN A 273 6.21 -14.53 1.83
CA ASN A 273 6.60 -13.67 2.94
C ASN A 273 5.35 -13.18 3.70
N VAL A 274 4.89 -13.99 4.63
CA VAL A 274 3.72 -13.73 5.46
C VAL A 274 4.10 -13.79 6.94
N VAL A 275 3.63 -12.83 7.72
CA VAL A 275 3.82 -12.76 9.17
C VAL A 275 2.46 -12.92 9.84
N PHE A 276 2.31 -13.93 10.69
CA PHE A 276 1.16 -14.05 11.59
C PHE A 276 1.54 -13.48 12.95
N THR A 277 0.70 -12.60 13.51
CA THR A 277 0.99 -11.85 14.74
C THR A 277 -0.27 -11.65 15.58
N GLN A 278 -0.09 -11.29 16.83
CA GLN A 278 -1.17 -10.81 17.72
C GLN A 278 -1.32 -9.28 17.67
N ASP A 279 -0.37 -8.56 17.04
CA ASP A 279 -0.40 -7.10 16.90
C ASP A 279 0.31 -6.70 15.60
N VAL A 280 -0.44 -6.06 14.69
CA VAL A 280 0.05 -5.57 13.40
C VAL A 280 0.78 -4.23 13.54
N SER A 281 0.59 -3.52 14.65
CA SER A 281 1.05 -2.13 14.83
C SER A 281 2.56 -1.93 14.66
N PRO A 282 3.46 -2.81 15.19
CA PRO A 282 4.90 -2.65 15.02
C PRO A 282 5.32 -2.73 13.54
N TYR A 283 4.72 -3.64 12.78
CA TYR A 283 5.02 -3.82 11.35
C TYR A 283 4.51 -2.64 10.51
N LYS A 284 3.34 -2.10 10.88
CA LYS A 284 2.81 -0.89 10.27
C LYS A 284 3.73 0.30 10.57
N LEU A 285 4.15 0.47 11.82
CA LEU A 285 5.09 1.51 12.22
C LEU A 285 6.39 1.40 11.42
N ARG A 286 6.95 0.18 11.29
CA ARG A 286 8.13 -0.09 10.46
C ARG A 286 7.93 0.38 9.02
N LYS A 287 6.82 -0.03 8.37
CA LYS A 287 6.53 0.39 6.99
C LYS A 287 6.42 1.90 6.86
N VAL A 288 5.66 2.54 7.74
CA VAL A 288 5.45 4.00 7.69
C VAL A 288 6.75 4.76 7.91
N ARG A 289 7.60 4.32 8.86
CA ARG A 289 8.84 5.02 9.20
C ARG A 289 9.95 4.70 8.19
N MET A 290 10.21 3.45 7.90
CA MET A 290 11.33 3.05 7.05
C MET A 290 11.03 3.25 5.57
N LEU A 291 9.93 2.70 5.03
CA LEU A 291 9.64 2.82 3.61
C LEU A 291 9.11 4.22 3.26
N ASN A 292 7.99 4.60 3.88
CA ASN A 292 7.33 5.85 3.54
C ASN A 292 8.07 7.07 4.07
N GLY A 293 8.66 6.97 5.27
CA GLY A 293 9.43 8.05 5.90
C GLY A 293 10.72 8.34 5.16
N ALA A 294 11.50 7.32 4.84
CA ALA A 294 12.72 7.48 4.04
C ALA A 294 12.42 8.07 2.65
N HIS A 295 11.36 7.57 1.99
CA HIS A 295 10.89 8.11 0.71
C HIS A 295 10.54 9.59 0.81
N THR A 296 9.69 9.95 1.79
CA THR A 296 9.24 11.34 2.02
C THR A 296 10.42 12.26 2.38
N SER A 297 11.42 11.79 3.14
CA SER A 297 12.59 12.59 3.52
C SER A 297 13.53 12.86 2.35
N MET A 298 13.57 11.97 1.36
CA MET A 298 14.49 12.07 0.21
C MET A 298 13.90 12.92 -0.94
N VAL A 299 12.64 12.71 -1.26
CA VAL A 299 12.03 13.09 -2.56
C VAL A 299 12.18 14.56 -2.88
N LEU A 300 11.88 15.47 -1.95
CA LEU A 300 11.85 16.91 -2.21
C LEU A 300 13.27 17.47 -2.42
N GLY A 301 14.22 17.04 -1.58
CA GLY A 301 15.63 17.41 -1.73
C GLY A 301 16.25 16.87 -3.02
N ALA A 302 15.96 15.61 -3.35
CA ALA A 302 16.42 14.98 -4.58
C ALA A 302 15.87 15.68 -5.83
N TYR A 303 14.57 16.03 -5.81
CA TYR A 303 13.97 16.78 -6.91
C TYR A 303 14.62 18.15 -7.11
N LEU A 304 14.85 18.90 -6.04
CA LEU A 304 15.56 20.17 -6.09
C LEU A 304 17.04 20.02 -6.56
N ALA A 305 17.66 18.88 -6.27
CA ALA A 305 19.02 18.56 -6.72
C ALA A 305 19.11 18.15 -8.21
N GLY A 306 17.97 17.93 -8.90
CA GLY A 306 17.93 17.67 -10.33
C GLY A 306 17.47 16.26 -10.73
N HIS A 307 17.19 15.36 -9.79
CA HIS A 307 16.66 14.02 -10.08
C HIS A 307 15.18 14.07 -10.47
N GLU A 308 14.72 13.09 -11.26
CA GLU A 308 13.34 13.01 -11.75
C GLU A 308 12.59 11.79 -11.19
N ILE A 309 13.27 10.66 -11.01
CA ILE A 309 12.70 9.40 -10.53
C ILE A 309 13.50 8.84 -9.37
N VAL A 310 12.86 7.97 -8.59
CA VAL A 310 13.50 7.30 -7.44
C VAL A 310 14.70 6.46 -7.87
N GLY A 311 14.63 5.81 -9.03
CA GLY A 311 15.73 5.01 -9.60
C GLY A 311 17.00 5.84 -9.82
N ASP A 312 16.87 7.09 -10.29
CA ASP A 312 18.01 8.01 -10.48
C ASP A 312 18.69 8.32 -9.14
N CYS A 313 17.90 8.53 -8.08
CA CYS A 313 18.43 8.74 -6.73
C CYS A 313 19.22 7.52 -6.22
N MET A 314 18.79 6.32 -6.56
CA MET A 314 19.49 5.10 -6.14
C MET A 314 20.74 4.80 -6.98
N ALA A 315 20.84 5.36 -8.18
CA ALA A 315 22.03 5.30 -9.02
C ALA A 315 23.09 6.35 -8.66
N ASP A 316 22.70 7.41 -7.95
CA ASP A 316 23.60 8.46 -7.47
C ASP A 316 24.20 8.11 -6.09
N ASP A 317 25.52 8.09 -5.99
CA ASP A 317 26.23 7.67 -4.77
C ASP A 317 25.90 8.57 -3.56
N THR A 318 25.73 9.86 -3.77
CA THR A 318 25.40 10.82 -2.70
C THR A 318 24.00 10.61 -2.18
N MET A 319 23.02 10.44 -3.09
CA MET A 319 21.64 10.17 -2.71
C MET A 319 21.48 8.79 -2.07
N ARG A 320 22.22 7.79 -2.55
CA ARG A 320 22.26 6.46 -1.95
C ARG A 320 22.84 6.51 -0.53
N ALA A 321 23.91 7.28 -0.30
CA ALA A 321 24.47 7.52 1.04
C ALA A 321 23.49 8.27 1.94
N TYR A 322 22.78 9.29 1.42
CA TYR A 322 21.72 10.00 2.12
C TYR A 322 20.65 9.04 2.64
N MET A 323 20.14 8.17 1.76
CA MET A 323 19.14 7.16 2.12
C MET A 323 19.67 6.16 3.14
N SER A 324 20.91 5.69 2.97
CA SER A 324 21.54 4.75 3.89
C SER A 324 21.64 5.35 5.30
N GLN A 325 22.15 6.58 5.41
CA GLN A 325 22.27 7.26 6.70
C GLN A 325 20.91 7.54 7.34
N ALA A 326 19.92 7.99 6.55
CA ALA A 326 18.56 8.17 7.05
C ALA A 326 17.98 6.87 7.63
N LEU A 327 18.09 5.76 6.90
CA LEU A 327 17.52 4.48 7.32
C LEU A 327 18.27 3.87 8.52
N PHE A 328 19.58 3.65 8.38
CA PHE A 328 20.36 2.88 9.37
C PHE A 328 20.72 3.68 10.62
N ASN A 329 21.02 4.99 10.47
CA ASN A 329 21.53 5.79 11.58
C ASN A 329 20.44 6.60 12.29
N GLU A 330 19.31 6.92 11.61
CA GLU A 330 18.33 7.85 12.17
C GLU A 330 16.92 7.24 12.32
N ILE A 331 16.44 6.41 11.38
CA ILE A 331 15.10 5.81 11.45
C ILE A 331 15.10 4.53 12.27
N MET A 332 15.94 3.55 11.91
CA MET A 332 15.95 2.23 12.56
C MET A 332 16.17 2.31 14.08
N PRO A 333 17.06 3.21 14.62
CA PRO A 333 17.23 3.34 16.07
C PRO A 333 15.97 3.81 16.83
N THR A 334 14.94 4.27 16.13
CA THR A 334 13.67 4.71 16.73
C THR A 334 12.59 3.62 16.75
N LEU A 335 12.90 2.41 16.27
CA LEU A 335 11.95 1.31 16.14
C LEU A 335 12.29 0.18 17.11
N ASP A 336 11.27 -0.37 17.78
CA ASP A 336 11.40 -1.45 18.76
C ASP A 336 11.04 -2.80 18.10
N LEU A 337 11.80 -3.17 17.06
CA LEU A 337 11.70 -4.46 16.36
C LEU A 337 13.07 -5.14 16.32
N PRO A 338 13.13 -6.48 16.15
CA PRO A 338 14.39 -7.19 16.00
C PRO A 338 15.26 -6.58 14.90
N LYS A 339 16.55 -6.44 15.21
CA LYS A 339 17.51 -5.80 14.28
C LYS A 339 17.53 -6.52 12.92
N ASP A 340 17.52 -7.83 12.92
CA ASP A 340 17.56 -8.63 11.68
C ASP A 340 16.34 -8.37 10.80
N ASP A 341 15.15 -8.18 11.40
CA ASP A 341 13.93 -7.81 10.67
C ASP A 341 14.04 -6.41 10.06
N LEU A 342 14.64 -5.47 10.80
CA LEU A 342 14.85 -4.10 10.31
C LEU A 342 15.89 -4.07 9.19
N ASP A 343 17.01 -4.80 9.33
CA ASP A 343 18.06 -4.90 8.31
C ASP A 343 17.52 -5.54 7.01
N ALA A 344 16.77 -6.62 7.13
CA ALA A 344 16.14 -7.27 5.98
C ALA A 344 15.16 -6.34 5.27
N PHE A 345 14.35 -5.59 6.05
CA PHE A 345 13.39 -4.64 5.47
C PHE A 345 14.10 -3.44 4.82
N ALA A 346 15.20 -2.93 5.42
CA ALA A 346 16.02 -1.88 4.82
C ALA A 346 16.62 -2.32 3.49
N SER A 347 17.18 -3.54 3.42
CA SER A 347 17.71 -4.12 2.18
C SER A 347 16.64 -4.19 1.09
N ALA A 348 15.44 -4.67 1.43
CA ALA A 348 14.32 -4.72 0.52
C ALA A 348 13.91 -3.31 0.01
N ILE A 349 13.98 -2.26 0.85
CA ILE A 349 13.71 -0.88 0.42
C ILE A 349 14.69 -0.44 -0.68
N PHE A 350 16.00 -0.70 -0.51
CA PHE A 350 17.00 -0.36 -1.54
C PHE A 350 16.75 -1.10 -2.85
N GLU A 351 16.42 -2.39 -2.80
CA GLU A 351 16.09 -3.18 -3.99
C GLU A 351 14.85 -2.64 -4.71
N ARG A 352 13.81 -2.34 -3.96
CA ARG A 352 12.53 -1.80 -4.49
C ARG A 352 12.72 -0.43 -5.14
N PHE A 353 13.51 0.45 -4.51
CA PHE A 353 13.78 1.79 -5.04
C PHE A 353 14.72 1.77 -6.26
N SER A 354 15.59 0.76 -6.35
CA SER A 354 16.48 0.54 -7.49
C SER A 354 15.81 -0.25 -8.62
N ASN A 355 14.53 -0.62 -8.52
CA ASN A 355 13.83 -1.42 -9.51
C ASN A 355 13.65 -0.65 -10.84
N PRO A 356 14.30 -1.05 -11.94
CA PRO A 356 14.27 -0.31 -13.21
C PRO A 356 12.89 -0.35 -13.89
N PHE A 357 12.03 -1.29 -13.52
CA PHE A 357 10.67 -1.41 -14.05
C PHE A 357 9.67 -0.49 -13.33
N ASN A 358 10.07 0.14 -12.23
CA ASN A 358 9.26 1.08 -11.48
C ASN A 358 9.74 2.51 -11.71
N ARG A 359 9.23 3.16 -12.75
CA ARG A 359 9.54 4.56 -13.03
C ARG A 359 8.74 5.51 -12.11
N HIS A 360 9.07 5.53 -10.83
CA HIS A 360 8.38 6.32 -9.84
C HIS A 360 8.84 7.78 -9.84
N LEU A 361 8.01 8.68 -10.38
CA LEU A 361 8.31 10.11 -10.48
C LEU A 361 8.32 10.77 -9.09
N LEU A 362 9.36 11.54 -8.80
CA LEU A 362 9.51 12.27 -7.53
C LEU A 362 8.36 13.27 -7.32
N LEU A 363 7.91 13.96 -8.37
CA LEU A 363 6.76 14.86 -8.28
C LEU A 363 5.44 14.17 -7.94
N SER A 364 5.23 12.92 -8.38
CA SER A 364 4.04 12.16 -7.99
C SER A 364 4.04 11.84 -6.48
N ILE A 365 5.22 11.65 -5.91
CA ILE A 365 5.40 11.40 -4.48
C ILE A 365 5.28 12.70 -3.69
N ALA A 366 5.70 13.82 -4.28
CA ALA A 366 5.68 15.15 -3.66
C ALA A 366 4.28 15.71 -3.38
N LEU A 367 3.23 15.12 -3.96
CA LEU A 367 1.83 15.55 -3.70
C LEU A 367 1.50 15.47 -2.21
N ASN A 368 0.89 16.51 -1.64
CA ASN A 368 0.46 16.60 -0.25
C ASN A 368 1.59 16.26 0.75
N SER A 369 2.78 16.84 0.51
CA SER A 369 3.97 16.51 1.31
C SER A 369 3.90 17.03 2.74
N GLN A 370 3.10 18.06 3.03
CA GLN A 370 2.95 18.56 4.40
C GLN A 370 2.36 17.47 5.31
N SER A 371 1.23 16.91 4.97
CA SER A 371 0.57 15.87 5.75
C SER A 371 1.40 14.58 5.83
N LYS A 372 2.07 14.22 4.73
CA LYS A 372 3.00 13.08 4.68
C LYS A 372 4.21 13.29 5.61
N PHE A 373 4.81 14.47 5.60
CA PHE A 373 5.96 14.77 6.47
C PHE A 373 5.55 14.70 7.94
N ARG A 374 4.40 15.30 8.29
CA ARG A 374 3.82 15.23 9.64
C ARG A 374 3.61 13.81 10.12
N ALA A 375 3.07 12.94 9.26
CA ALA A 375 2.74 11.56 9.64
C ALA A 375 3.93 10.59 9.61
N ARG A 376 4.90 10.78 8.69
CA ARG A 376 5.91 9.78 8.35
C ARG A 376 7.31 10.11 8.84
N VAL A 377 7.71 11.39 8.84
CA VAL A 377 9.08 11.84 9.17
C VAL A 377 9.16 12.51 10.54
N LEU A 378 8.31 13.47 10.81
CA LEU A 378 8.34 14.25 12.04
C LEU A 378 8.32 13.39 13.32
N PRO A 379 7.49 12.34 13.44
CA PRO A 379 7.51 11.51 14.62
C PRO A 379 8.84 10.74 14.82
N THR A 380 9.58 10.44 13.73
CA THR A 380 10.92 9.85 13.81
C THR A 380 11.93 10.87 14.34
N ILE A 381 11.86 12.12 13.87
CA ILE A 381 12.73 13.22 14.37
C ILE A 381 12.53 13.39 15.88
N LYS A 382 11.28 13.45 16.34
CA LYS A 382 10.93 13.57 17.76
C LYS A 382 11.47 12.39 18.60
N GLU A 383 11.22 11.17 18.13
CA GLU A 383 11.65 9.97 18.85
C GLU A 383 13.19 9.82 18.87
N TYR A 384 13.87 10.15 17.77
CA TYR A 384 15.32 10.16 17.71
C TYR A 384 15.91 11.18 18.70
N ALA A 385 15.40 12.41 18.69
CA ALA A 385 15.83 13.45 19.61
C ALA A 385 15.61 13.04 21.08
N LYS A 386 14.46 12.44 21.38
CA LYS A 386 14.13 11.92 22.71
C LYS A 386 15.07 10.80 23.16
N ARG A 387 15.38 9.82 22.29
CA ARG A 387 16.23 8.67 22.62
C ARG A 387 17.72 9.04 22.74
N THR A 388 18.19 9.96 21.91
CA THR A 388 19.64 10.22 21.77
C THR A 388 20.09 11.53 22.39
N GLY A 389 19.19 12.48 22.64
CA GLY A 389 19.53 13.84 23.03
C GLY A 389 20.17 14.66 21.90
N ARG A 390 20.11 14.18 20.65
CA ARG A 390 20.69 14.81 19.45
C ARG A 390 19.65 14.92 18.34
N LEU A 391 19.89 15.83 17.38
CA LEU A 391 19.07 15.91 16.19
C LEU A 391 19.55 14.91 15.13
N PRO A 392 18.62 14.22 14.43
CA PRO A 392 18.95 13.43 13.26
C PRO A 392 19.31 14.36 12.10
N LYS A 393 20.54 14.30 11.59
CA LYS A 393 21.09 15.30 10.63
C LYS A 393 20.37 15.25 9.29
N ILE A 394 20.18 14.04 8.75
CA ILE A 394 19.54 13.82 7.45
C ILE A 394 18.06 14.18 7.51
N LEU A 395 17.34 13.72 8.54
CA LEU A 395 15.90 14.03 8.67
C LEU A 395 15.67 15.51 9.02
N THR A 396 16.58 16.17 9.74
CA THR A 396 16.52 17.62 9.95
C THR A 396 16.74 18.39 8.65
N PHE A 397 17.71 17.96 7.83
CA PHE A 397 17.91 18.52 6.49
C PHE A 397 16.68 18.30 5.60
N SER A 398 16.01 17.17 5.70
CA SER A 398 14.80 16.90 4.93
C SER A 398 13.66 17.88 5.21
N MET A 399 13.55 18.42 6.45
CA MET A 399 12.62 19.51 6.78
C MET A 399 13.01 20.79 6.04
N ALA A 400 14.29 21.13 5.97
CA ALA A 400 14.76 22.29 5.20
C ALA A 400 14.49 22.12 3.70
N ALA A 401 14.68 20.92 3.16
CA ALA A 401 14.37 20.59 1.78
C ALA A 401 12.86 20.68 1.49
N PHE A 402 12.02 20.25 2.44
CA PHE A 402 10.57 20.44 2.37
C PHE A 402 10.23 21.93 2.27
N ILE A 403 10.77 22.77 3.16
CA ILE A 403 10.52 24.21 3.14
C ILE A 403 11.00 24.81 1.81
N ALA A 404 12.20 24.48 1.36
CA ALA A 404 12.75 24.98 0.10
C ALA A 404 11.89 24.62 -1.11
N PHE A 405 11.37 23.39 -1.15
CA PHE A 405 10.51 22.93 -2.23
C PHE A 405 9.20 23.75 -2.30
N TYR A 406 8.63 24.13 -1.15
CA TYR A 406 7.40 24.91 -1.07
C TYR A 406 7.62 26.42 -1.19
N CYS A 407 8.84 26.92 -1.16
CA CYS A 407 9.15 28.32 -1.43
C CYS A 407 8.97 28.67 -2.91
N GLY A 408 7.72 28.74 -3.32
CA GLY A 408 7.25 29.01 -4.68
C GLY A 408 6.41 30.27 -4.78
N LYS A 409 5.79 30.49 -5.91
CA LYS A 409 4.90 31.62 -6.17
C LYS A 409 3.55 31.17 -6.74
N LYS A 410 2.51 31.92 -6.37
CA LYS A 410 1.18 31.76 -6.95
C LYS A 410 1.13 32.52 -8.28
N LYS A 411 0.66 31.85 -9.35
CA LYS A 411 0.43 32.43 -10.66
C LYS A 411 -0.96 33.06 -10.77
N GLU A 412 -1.17 33.84 -11.82
CA GLU A 412 -2.46 34.48 -12.12
C GLU A 412 -3.60 33.48 -12.35
N ASP A 413 -3.29 32.31 -12.88
CA ASP A 413 -4.24 31.20 -13.08
C ASP A 413 -4.57 30.42 -11.78
N GLY A 414 -3.99 30.83 -10.64
CA GLY A 414 -4.16 30.21 -9.35
C GLY A 414 -3.24 29.02 -9.06
N SER A 415 -2.46 28.54 -10.05
CA SER A 415 -1.47 27.50 -9.83
C SER A 415 -0.33 27.96 -8.93
N PHE A 416 0.27 27.02 -8.17
CA PHE A 416 1.41 27.30 -7.31
C PHE A 416 2.64 26.58 -7.87
N VAL A 417 3.72 27.32 -8.10
CA VAL A 417 4.92 26.81 -8.75
C VAL A 417 6.19 27.14 -8.00
N GLY A 418 7.10 26.17 -7.91
CA GLY A 418 8.49 26.38 -7.51
C GLY A 418 9.41 26.54 -8.72
N VAL A 419 10.67 26.87 -8.48
CA VAL A 419 11.69 27.02 -9.52
C VAL A 419 12.94 26.25 -9.09
N ARG A 420 13.43 25.34 -9.91
CA ARG A 420 14.73 24.65 -9.70
C ARG A 420 15.89 25.61 -9.97
N ALA A 421 17.07 25.26 -9.45
CA ALA A 421 18.31 26.00 -9.73
C ALA A 421 18.63 26.19 -11.22
N ALA A 422 18.20 25.25 -12.07
CA ALA A 422 18.33 25.33 -13.52
C ALA A 422 17.31 26.27 -14.19
N GLY A 423 16.44 26.92 -13.43
CA GLY A 423 15.40 27.84 -13.93
C GLY A 423 14.08 27.18 -14.34
N ASN A 424 13.96 25.85 -14.28
CA ASN A 424 12.75 25.13 -14.65
C ASN A 424 11.68 25.26 -13.56
N GLU A 425 10.49 25.70 -13.93
CA GLU A 425 9.32 25.70 -13.03
C GLU A 425 8.79 24.29 -12.84
N TYR A 426 8.25 24.03 -11.65
CA TYR A 426 7.54 22.79 -11.32
C TYR A 426 6.26 23.06 -10.52
N PRO A 427 5.21 22.26 -10.71
CA PRO A 427 3.98 22.43 -9.95
C PRO A 427 4.17 21.98 -8.49
N ILE A 428 3.57 22.73 -7.57
CA ILE A 428 3.45 22.36 -6.16
C ILE A 428 1.97 22.15 -5.88
N ALA A 429 1.60 20.96 -5.42
CA ALA A 429 0.23 20.58 -5.12
C ALA A 429 0.11 20.07 -3.69
N ASP A 430 -0.69 20.77 -2.91
CA ASP A 430 -1.03 20.44 -1.52
C ASP A 430 -2.38 21.07 -1.17
N ASP A 431 -2.85 20.89 0.05
CA ASP A 431 -4.03 21.56 0.56
C ASP A 431 -3.90 23.08 0.45
N GLN A 432 -5.00 23.76 0.14
CA GLN A 432 -4.99 25.19 -0.16
C GLN A 432 -4.40 26.05 0.97
N PHE A 433 -4.66 25.71 2.23
CA PHE A 433 -4.12 26.43 3.38
C PHE A 433 -2.58 26.34 3.46
N VAL A 434 -1.97 25.25 2.98
CA VAL A 434 -0.51 25.08 2.89
C VAL A 434 0.05 26.00 1.81
N LEU A 435 -0.57 25.99 0.62
CA LEU A 435 -0.13 26.82 -0.51
C LEU A 435 -0.27 28.32 -0.20
N ASP A 436 -1.36 28.72 0.43
CA ASP A 436 -1.59 30.13 0.83
C ASP A 436 -0.57 30.58 1.88
N PHE A 437 -0.18 29.72 2.82
CA PHE A 437 0.88 30.00 3.78
C PHE A 437 2.22 30.27 3.09
N PHE A 438 2.63 29.41 2.15
CA PHE A 438 3.92 29.55 1.47
C PHE A 438 3.94 30.68 0.43
N ALA A 439 2.79 31.14 -0.08
CA ALA A 439 2.71 32.24 -1.04
C ALA A 439 3.34 33.57 -0.56
N GLY A 440 3.44 33.76 0.76
CA GLY A 440 4.06 34.95 1.37
C GLY A 440 5.51 34.76 1.86
N MET A 441 6.16 33.62 1.55
CA MET A 441 7.44 33.26 2.16
C MET A 441 8.67 33.45 1.25
N THR A 442 8.49 33.49 -0.07
CA THR A 442 9.55 33.33 -1.09
C THR A 442 10.70 34.34 -0.98
N GLU A 443 10.44 35.55 -0.47
CA GLU A 443 11.47 36.63 -0.39
C GLU A 443 12.03 36.83 1.01
N LYS A 444 11.64 35.99 1.98
CA LYS A 444 12.10 36.12 3.37
C LYS A 444 13.42 35.43 3.59
N PRO A 445 14.22 35.88 4.59
CA PRO A 445 15.42 35.17 5.02
C PRO A 445 15.10 33.74 5.48
N ALA A 446 16.04 32.80 5.25
CA ALA A 446 15.89 31.40 5.63
C ALA A 446 15.47 31.18 7.09
N ALA A 447 16.05 31.98 8.01
CA ALA A 447 15.70 31.91 9.43
C ALA A 447 14.25 32.31 9.73
N GLU A 448 13.72 33.33 9.06
CA GLU A 448 12.33 33.75 9.23
C GLU A 448 11.35 32.73 8.66
N ILE A 449 11.67 32.13 7.51
CA ILE A 449 10.86 31.08 6.91
C ILE A 449 10.84 29.85 7.81
N ALA A 450 12.00 29.40 8.27
CA ALA A 450 12.13 28.25 9.17
C ALA A 450 11.32 28.47 10.46
N HIS A 451 11.45 29.64 11.08
CA HIS A 451 10.67 30.01 12.27
C HIS A 451 9.16 29.93 12.01
N ALA A 452 8.69 30.61 10.96
CA ALA A 452 7.25 30.66 10.63
C ALA A 452 6.68 29.25 10.33
N VAL A 453 7.43 28.39 9.63
CA VAL A 453 7.00 27.03 9.34
C VAL A 453 6.99 26.18 10.60
N LEU A 454 8.05 26.20 11.42
CA LEU A 454 8.18 25.32 12.57
C LEU A 454 7.29 25.69 13.74
N THR A 455 6.88 26.95 13.89
CA THR A 455 5.90 27.40 14.88
C THR A 455 4.46 27.20 14.44
N ASN A 456 4.22 26.81 13.18
CA ASN A 456 2.86 26.64 12.65
C ASN A 456 2.18 25.37 13.23
N VAL A 457 1.30 25.61 14.21
CA VAL A 457 0.57 24.54 14.92
C VAL A 457 -0.43 23.81 13.99
N ASP A 458 -1.01 24.51 13.01
CA ASP A 458 -1.94 23.88 12.06
C ASP A 458 -1.22 22.84 11.18
N PHE A 459 0.06 23.09 10.85
CA PHE A 459 0.86 22.13 10.09
C PHE A 459 1.26 20.92 10.93
N TRP A 460 1.75 21.15 12.15
CA TRP A 460 2.47 20.12 12.90
C TRP A 460 1.71 19.61 14.13
N GLY A 461 0.64 20.27 14.54
CA GLY A 461 -0.11 19.97 15.75
C GLY A 461 0.55 20.51 17.03
N SER A 462 1.74 21.08 16.94
CA SER A 462 2.49 21.70 18.04
C SER A 462 3.53 22.68 17.51
N ASP A 463 4.05 23.54 18.38
CA ASP A 463 5.21 24.39 18.09
C ASP A 463 6.50 23.56 18.21
N LEU A 464 7.11 23.26 17.04
CA LEU A 464 8.32 22.41 16.98
C LEU A 464 9.56 23.09 17.54
N THR A 465 9.59 24.42 17.62
CA THR A 465 10.74 25.17 18.19
C THR A 465 10.82 25.02 19.70
N ALA A 466 9.65 24.93 20.35
CA ALA A 466 9.53 24.66 21.78
C ALA A 466 9.71 23.18 22.11
N GLU A 467 9.29 22.28 21.21
CA GLU A 467 9.26 20.84 21.45
C GLU A 467 10.62 20.15 21.18
N ILE A 468 11.39 20.65 20.19
CA ILE A 468 12.65 20.01 19.75
C ILE A 468 13.81 21.01 19.86
N PRO A 469 14.60 20.96 20.94
CA PRO A 469 15.69 21.91 21.16
C PRO A 469 16.72 21.94 20.01
N GLY A 470 17.05 23.14 19.51
CA GLY A 470 18.04 23.34 18.44
C GLY A 470 17.54 23.02 17.03
N PHE A 471 16.31 22.51 16.88
CA PHE A 471 15.76 22.11 15.58
C PHE A 471 15.64 23.31 14.62
N GLU A 472 15.11 24.43 15.09
CA GLU A 472 14.95 25.65 14.30
C GLU A 472 16.29 26.13 13.73
N ALA A 473 17.29 26.27 14.58
CA ALA A 473 18.63 26.73 14.13
C ALA A 473 19.26 25.80 13.09
N SER A 474 19.08 24.48 13.26
CA SER A 474 19.61 23.48 12.31
C SER A 474 18.86 23.47 10.99
N VAL A 475 17.51 23.62 11.01
CA VAL A 475 16.68 23.74 9.81
C VAL A 475 17.00 25.03 9.06
N ALA A 476 17.09 26.16 9.76
CA ALA A 476 17.44 27.45 9.17
C ALA A 476 18.80 27.43 8.48
N ALA A 477 19.81 26.85 9.12
CA ALA A 477 21.16 26.71 8.53
C ALA A 477 21.16 25.81 7.28
N SER A 478 20.38 24.72 7.30
CA SER A 478 20.23 23.81 6.15
C SER A 478 19.47 24.50 5.01
N LEU A 479 18.45 25.27 5.32
CA LEU A 479 17.67 26.02 4.35
C LEU A 479 18.49 27.12 3.68
N ASP A 480 19.28 27.85 4.45
CA ASP A 480 20.24 28.84 3.93
C ASP A 480 21.27 28.18 2.99
N ALA A 481 21.79 27.02 3.36
CA ALA A 481 22.71 26.25 2.50
C ALA A 481 22.04 25.84 1.18
N ILE A 482 20.78 25.43 1.19
CA ILE A 482 20.02 25.09 -0.03
C ILE A 482 19.87 26.34 -0.92
N PHE A 483 19.50 27.49 -0.34
CA PHE A 483 19.30 28.72 -1.10
C PHE A 483 20.60 29.31 -1.67
N THR A 484 21.70 29.22 -0.93
CA THR A 484 22.97 29.86 -1.31
C THR A 484 23.87 28.98 -2.18
N LYS A 485 23.86 27.66 -1.97
CA LYS A 485 24.76 26.70 -2.64
C LYS A 485 24.04 25.77 -3.61
N GLY A 486 22.70 25.73 -3.57
CA GLY A 486 21.86 24.76 -4.27
C GLY A 486 21.70 23.44 -3.50
N ALA A 487 20.60 22.73 -3.78
CA ALA A 487 20.22 21.52 -3.06
C ALA A 487 21.25 20.37 -3.21
N ALA A 488 21.82 20.17 -4.39
CA ALA A 488 22.81 19.11 -4.62
C ALA A 488 24.02 19.28 -3.72
N LYS A 489 24.59 20.50 -3.66
CA LYS A 489 25.75 20.76 -2.81
C LYS A 489 25.43 20.69 -1.32
N ALA A 490 24.28 21.16 -0.92
CA ALA A 490 23.83 21.09 0.47
C ALA A 490 23.62 19.62 0.93
N ILE A 491 23.13 18.75 0.03
CA ILE A 491 23.02 17.30 0.27
C ILE A 491 24.39 16.65 0.44
N GLU A 492 25.36 16.95 -0.45
CA GLU A 492 26.74 16.46 -0.29
C GLU A 492 27.32 16.82 1.07
N GLU A 493 27.15 18.08 1.50
CA GLU A 493 27.67 18.57 2.78
C GLU A 493 27.03 17.91 4.00
N VAL A 494 25.69 17.67 3.97
CA VAL A 494 25.02 17.01 5.10
C VAL A 494 25.41 15.53 5.18
N VAL A 495 25.50 14.83 4.05
CA VAL A 495 25.93 13.44 3.97
C VAL A 495 27.36 13.26 4.46
N ALA A 496 28.26 14.16 4.12
CA ALA A 496 29.64 14.11 4.59
C ALA A 496 29.83 14.34 6.12
N ARG A 497 28.81 14.92 6.78
CA ARG A 497 28.81 15.22 8.23
C ARG A 497 27.98 14.27 9.06
N ALA A 498 27.10 13.46 8.43
CA ALA A 498 26.19 12.54 9.10
C ALA A 498 26.84 11.20 9.39
#